data_da2e2f38c0895f067f751863fbd26a6b
#
_entry.id   da2e2f38c0895f067f751863fbd26a6b
#
_cell.length_a   1.000
_cell.length_b   1.000
_cell.length_c   1.000
_cell.angle_alpha   90.00
_cell.angle_beta   90.00
_cell.angle_gamma   90.00
#
_symmetry.space_group_name_H-M   'P 1'
#
loop_
_entity.id
_entity.type
_entity.pdbx_description
1 polymer ?
#
loop_
_entity_poly.entity_id
_entity_poly.type
_entity_poly.pdbx_seq_one_letter_code
_entity_poly.pdbx_strand_id
1 'polypeptide(L)'
;MANVADWDRERRLRYLPYWAQAWAWITRGPGGYELLSLDEVRERKRSDTLFILGSGPSIRRVRPGQWEYLGQHESFGINFSLLLNIVPTYHLMEDGKVAWHRELTKRVLTPRRQRLSPTTWFISNRHTRRLIHPRYTPDLFPDPARVCVFQLPERLLLERDRPFTAEDFAKSIRYRGTMSLVLYLAMQLGYKRLVLLGVDLHTPRHFFEDMEEMREYMENVSRDQLDDRLPFPVMIPKDRMYRPLDEYLYGLNELHFSRKGIELYVGNRDNMLCPRIPYFADWDE
;
A
#
# COMPACT_ATOMS: atom_id res chain seq x y z
N MET A 1 -39.84 -5.31 5.63
CA MET A 1 -38.64 -5.51 6.44
C MET A 1 -37.47 -5.33 5.49
N ALA A 2 -36.68 -4.26 5.63
CA ALA A 2 -35.44 -4.09 4.86
C ALA A 2 -34.47 -5.19 5.30
N ASN A 3 -33.87 -5.90 4.34
CA ASN A 3 -32.99 -7.01 4.59
C ASN A 3 -31.69 -6.48 5.25
N VAL A 4 -31.20 -7.12 6.32
CA VAL A 4 -29.97 -6.75 7.02
C VAL A 4 -28.80 -6.60 6.06
N ALA A 5 -28.77 -7.40 4.97
CA ALA A 5 -27.80 -7.29 3.89
C ALA A 5 -27.83 -5.94 3.14
N ASP A 6 -28.99 -5.26 3.06
CA ASP A 6 -29.11 -3.96 2.42
C ASP A 6 -28.58 -2.83 3.31
N TRP A 7 -28.74 -2.96 4.63
CA TRP A 7 -28.23 -1.98 5.60
C TRP A 7 -26.70 -1.93 5.65
N ASP A 8 -26.08 -3.10 5.60
CA ASP A 8 -24.63 -3.24 5.62
C ASP A 8 -24.01 -2.72 4.32
N ARG A 9 -24.74 -2.83 3.22
CA ARG A 9 -24.37 -2.29 1.92
C ARG A 9 -24.41 -0.76 1.88
N GLU A 10 -25.44 -0.12 2.43
CA GLU A 10 -25.50 1.34 2.52
C GLU A 10 -24.33 1.91 3.33
N ARG A 11 -23.91 1.20 4.38
CA ARG A 11 -22.77 1.58 5.21
C ARG A 11 -21.44 1.50 4.43
N ARG A 12 -21.26 0.51 3.55
CA ARG A 12 -20.07 0.34 2.70
C ARG A 12 -19.94 1.43 1.65
N LEU A 13 -21.08 1.88 1.14
CA LEU A 13 -21.13 2.88 0.07
C LEU A 13 -20.98 4.33 0.59
N ARG A 14 -21.05 4.57 1.90
CA ARG A 14 -20.97 5.94 2.49
C ARG A 14 -19.76 6.74 2.06
N TYR A 15 -18.67 6.06 1.75
CA TYR A 15 -17.40 6.70 1.37
C TYR A 15 -17.26 6.88 -0.14
N LEU A 16 -18.18 6.35 -0.93
CA LEU A 16 -18.16 6.52 -2.37
C LEU A 16 -18.88 7.83 -2.76
N PRO A 17 -18.34 8.60 -3.71
CA PRO A 17 -19.08 9.68 -4.34
C PRO A 17 -20.39 9.14 -4.96
N TYR A 18 -21.43 9.97 -4.99
CA TYR A 18 -22.77 9.57 -5.44
C TYR A 18 -22.80 8.83 -6.80
N TRP A 19 -22.03 9.29 -7.77
CA TRP A 19 -21.92 8.64 -9.07
C TRP A 19 -21.22 7.27 -8.99
N ALA A 20 -20.23 7.09 -8.11
CA ALA A 20 -19.54 5.81 -7.90
C ALA A 20 -20.44 4.84 -7.15
N GLN A 21 -21.28 5.33 -6.26
CA GLN A 21 -22.33 4.55 -5.61
C GLN A 21 -23.34 4.04 -6.65
N ALA A 22 -23.87 4.94 -7.49
CA ALA A 22 -24.78 4.57 -8.57
C ALA A 22 -24.17 3.57 -9.53
N TRP A 23 -22.89 3.74 -9.86
CA TRP A 23 -22.18 2.83 -10.77
C TRP A 23 -21.91 1.46 -10.14
N ALA A 24 -21.49 1.40 -8.87
CA ALA A 24 -21.35 0.15 -8.14
C ALA A 24 -22.69 -0.61 -8.03
N TRP A 25 -23.81 0.10 -8.10
CA TRP A 25 -25.13 -0.49 -8.20
C TRP A 25 -25.44 -1.09 -9.59
N ILE A 26 -25.08 -0.41 -10.64
CA ILE A 26 -25.35 -0.79 -12.04
C ILE A 26 -24.50 -1.99 -12.48
N THR A 27 -23.25 -2.06 -12.05
CA THR A 27 -22.27 -3.10 -12.45
C THR A 27 -22.38 -4.40 -11.67
N ARG A 28 -23.49 -4.65 -11.00
CA ARG A 28 -23.76 -5.87 -10.21
C ARG A 28 -24.06 -7.13 -11.03
N GLY A 29 -23.70 -7.15 -12.27
CA GLY A 29 -23.74 -8.40 -13.06
C GLY A 29 -22.57 -9.33 -12.67
N PRO A 30 -22.58 -10.57 -13.20
CA PRO A 30 -21.39 -11.42 -13.16
C PRO A 30 -20.24 -10.61 -13.80
N GLY A 31 -19.23 -10.27 -13.00
CA GLY A 31 -18.17 -9.39 -13.44
C GLY A 31 -18.06 -8.04 -12.70
N GLY A 32 -18.84 -7.80 -11.64
CA GLY A 32 -18.79 -6.58 -10.84
C GLY A 32 -17.74 -6.60 -9.71
N TYR A 33 -17.73 -5.51 -8.93
CA TYR A 33 -16.90 -5.42 -7.73
C TYR A 33 -17.54 -6.11 -6.53
N GLU A 34 -16.80 -6.95 -5.83
CA GLU A 34 -17.11 -7.35 -4.46
C GLU A 34 -16.61 -6.24 -3.53
N LEU A 35 -17.52 -5.38 -3.07
CA LEU A 35 -17.16 -4.32 -2.12
C LEU A 35 -17.08 -4.89 -0.71
N LEU A 36 -15.93 -4.71 -0.07
CA LEU A 36 -15.64 -5.16 1.28
C LEU A 36 -15.48 -3.96 2.22
N SER A 37 -16.00 -4.08 3.42
CA SER A 37 -15.67 -3.20 4.55
C SER A 37 -14.31 -3.59 5.15
N LEU A 38 -13.71 -2.70 5.93
CA LEU A 38 -12.50 -3.03 6.69
C LEU A 38 -12.74 -4.19 7.68
N ASP A 39 -13.91 -4.27 8.27
CA ASP A 39 -14.25 -5.34 9.22
C ASP A 39 -14.32 -6.69 8.51
N GLU A 40 -14.95 -6.78 7.34
CA GLU A 40 -14.96 -8.03 6.56
C GLU A 40 -13.57 -8.45 6.08
N VAL A 41 -12.71 -7.49 5.72
CA VAL A 41 -11.31 -7.82 5.39
C VAL A 41 -10.58 -8.31 6.63
N ARG A 42 -10.82 -7.71 7.81
CA ARG A 42 -10.25 -8.14 9.09
C ARG A 42 -10.69 -9.56 9.47
N GLU A 43 -11.96 -9.90 9.28
CA GLU A 43 -12.51 -11.24 9.54
C GLU A 43 -11.90 -12.33 8.66
N ARG A 44 -11.42 -11.97 7.47
CA ARG A 44 -10.74 -12.88 6.53
C ARG A 44 -9.25 -13.06 6.81
N LYS A 45 -8.72 -12.36 7.82
CA LYS A 45 -7.31 -12.45 8.23
C LYS A 45 -6.99 -13.87 8.73
N ARG A 46 -5.88 -14.44 8.27
CA ARG A 46 -5.45 -15.83 8.61
C ARG A 46 -4.29 -15.89 9.58
N SER A 47 -3.50 -14.81 9.68
CA SER A 47 -2.35 -14.75 10.57
C SER A 47 -2.21 -13.37 11.22
N ASP A 48 -1.40 -13.27 12.27
CA ASP A 48 -1.07 -12.00 12.91
C ASP A 48 0.12 -11.30 12.25
N THR A 49 0.77 -11.94 11.28
CA THR A 49 1.92 -11.41 10.54
C THR A 49 1.49 -10.89 9.17
N LEU A 50 1.92 -9.68 8.82
CA LEU A 50 1.72 -9.07 7.50
C LEU A 50 3.05 -8.67 6.89
N PHE A 51 3.32 -9.15 5.69
CA PHE A 51 4.48 -8.74 4.90
C PHE A 51 4.13 -7.55 4.01
N ILE A 52 4.83 -6.43 4.15
CA ILE A 52 4.61 -5.21 3.37
C ILE A 52 5.66 -5.16 2.26
N LEU A 53 5.18 -5.23 1.00
CA LEU A 53 6.01 -5.35 -0.19
C LEU A 53 6.25 -3.98 -0.81
N GLY A 54 7.41 -3.41 -0.55
CA GLY A 54 7.89 -2.17 -1.15
C GLY A 54 8.47 -2.37 -2.55
N SER A 55 9.12 -1.32 -3.05
CA SER A 55 9.69 -1.30 -4.41
C SER A 55 11.22 -1.25 -4.44
N GLY A 56 11.88 -1.28 -3.28
CA GLY A 56 13.35 -1.21 -3.21
C GLY A 56 14.04 -2.49 -3.69
N PRO A 57 15.29 -2.40 -4.17
CA PRO A 57 16.00 -3.52 -4.78
C PRO A 57 16.30 -4.68 -3.82
N SER A 58 16.31 -4.47 -2.49
CA SER A 58 16.55 -5.53 -1.53
C SER A 58 15.51 -6.66 -1.58
N ILE A 59 14.32 -6.41 -2.12
CA ILE A 59 13.29 -7.43 -2.26
C ILE A 59 13.73 -8.58 -3.19
N ARG A 60 14.65 -8.33 -4.13
CA ARG A 60 15.26 -9.36 -4.99
C ARG A 60 16.15 -10.34 -4.22
N ARG A 61 16.55 -10.00 -2.98
CA ARG A 61 17.42 -10.84 -2.13
C ARG A 61 16.61 -11.83 -1.28
N VAL A 62 15.30 -11.74 -1.30
CA VAL A 62 14.43 -12.69 -0.60
C VAL A 62 14.61 -14.06 -1.22
N ARG A 63 15.00 -15.03 -0.41
CA ARG A 63 15.33 -16.40 -0.82
C ARG A 63 14.07 -17.23 -1.11
N PRO A 64 14.14 -18.29 -1.92
CA PRO A 64 12.97 -19.14 -2.21
C PRO A 64 12.23 -19.61 -0.96
N GLY A 65 12.90 -20.15 0.06
CA GLY A 65 12.25 -20.58 1.30
C GLY A 65 11.54 -19.44 2.06
N GLN A 66 12.11 -18.23 2.00
CA GLN A 66 11.47 -17.04 2.60
C GLN A 66 10.20 -16.63 1.81
N TRP A 67 10.18 -16.79 0.49
CA TRP A 67 8.97 -16.62 -0.32
C TRP A 67 7.91 -17.67 0.01
N GLU A 68 8.30 -18.91 0.26
CA GLU A 68 7.40 -19.98 0.69
C GLU A 68 6.80 -19.69 2.07
N TYR A 69 7.63 -19.25 3.01
CA TYR A 69 7.16 -18.80 4.33
C TYR A 69 6.17 -17.65 4.21
N LEU A 70 6.50 -16.61 3.41
CA LEU A 70 5.60 -15.48 3.17
C LEU A 70 4.27 -15.94 2.57
N GLY A 71 4.27 -16.95 1.71
CA GLY A 71 3.06 -17.52 1.11
C GLY A 71 2.06 -18.11 2.13
N GLN A 72 2.50 -18.41 3.34
CA GLN A 72 1.65 -18.88 4.43
C GLN A 72 0.98 -17.75 5.22
N HIS A 73 1.37 -16.49 4.96
CA HIS A 73 0.89 -15.30 5.62
C HIS A 73 0.23 -14.34 4.62
N GLU A 74 -0.37 -13.28 5.12
CA GLU A 74 -0.85 -12.20 4.28
C GLU A 74 0.29 -11.27 3.85
N SER A 75 0.12 -10.69 2.66
CA SER A 75 1.02 -9.68 2.14
C SER A 75 0.27 -8.46 1.62
N PHE A 76 0.86 -7.29 1.79
CA PHE A 76 0.32 -6.02 1.32
C PHE A 76 1.28 -5.37 0.33
N GLY A 77 0.89 -5.37 -0.95
CA GLY A 77 1.66 -4.76 -2.02
C GLY A 77 1.42 -3.25 -2.13
N ILE A 78 2.47 -2.52 -2.47
CA ILE A 78 2.41 -1.08 -2.78
C ILE A 78 3.06 -0.78 -4.13
N ASN A 79 2.60 0.27 -4.79
CA ASN A 79 3.16 0.74 -6.06
C ASN A 79 3.28 -0.41 -7.09
N PHE A 80 4.45 -0.60 -7.68
CA PHE A 80 4.72 -1.64 -8.67
C PHE A 80 5.17 -2.99 -8.08
N SER A 81 4.93 -3.25 -6.78
CA SER A 81 5.15 -4.59 -6.22
C SER A 81 4.36 -5.69 -6.95
N LEU A 82 3.35 -5.33 -7.74
CA LEU A 82 2.61 -6.23 -8.64
C LEU A 82 3.49 -6.87 -9.74
N LEU A 83 4.67 -6.30 -9.98
CA LEU A 83 5.68 -6.87 -10.89
C LEU A 83 6.43 -8.08 -10.28
N LEU A 84 6.36 -8.25 -8.97
CA LEU A 84 6.90 -9.44 -8.30
C LEU A 84 6.13 -10.69 -8.75
N ASN A 85 6.84 -11.82 -8.74
CA ASN A 85 6.22 -13.10 -9.09
C ASN A 85 5.42 -13.72 -7.93
N ILE A 86 4.72 -12.88 -7.19
CA ILE A 86 3.81 -13.29 -6.12
C ILE A 86 2.46 -12.58 -6.28
N VAL A 87 1.42 -13.16 -5.73
CA VAL A 87 0.08 -12.55 -5.66
C VAL A 87 -0.10 -12.00 -4.25
N PRO A 88 -0.08 -10.66 -4.07
CA PRO A 88 -0.29 -10.10 -2.74
C PRO A 88 -1.74 -10.32 -2.29
N THR A 89 -1.94 -10.56 -0.99
CA THR A 89 -3.28 -10.65 -0.40
C THR A 89 -4.03 -9.35 -0.54
N TYR A 90 -3.34 -8.25 -0.29
CA TYR A 90 -3.84 -6.88 -0.40
C TYR A 90 -2.95 -6.04 -1.29
N HIS A 91 -3.54 -5.07 -1.97
CA HIS A 91 -2.76 -4.08 -2.72
C HIS A 91 -3.38 -2.69 -2.56
N LEU A 92 -2.55 -1.69 -2.21
CA LEU A 92 -2.98 -0.31 -2.18
C LEU A 92 -2.82 0.30 -3.57
N MET A 93 -3.96 0.64 -4.16
CA MET A 93 -4.00 1.33 -5.44
C MET A 93 -4.11 2.84 -5.21
N GLU A 94 -3.10 3.56 -5.65
CA GLU A 94 -3.14 5.01 -5.75
C GLU A 94 -3.21 5.42 -7.23
N ASP A 95 -4.06 6.40 -7.54
CA ASP A 95 -4.13 6.95 -8.89
C ASP A 95 -2.94 7.86 -9.15
N GLY A 96 -2.18 7.56 -10.17
CA GLY A 96 -1.15 8.45 -10.68
C GLY A 96 -1.75 9.77 -11.14
N LYS A 97 -1.17 10.89 -10.69
CA LYS A 97 -1.66 12.24 -11.02
C LYS A 97 -1.54 12.55 -12.53
N VAL A 98 -0.60 11.89 -13.20
CA VAL A 98 -0.27 12.11 -14.61
C VAL A 98 -0.79 11.00 -15.51
N ALA A 99 -1.17 11.34 -16.74
CA ALA A 99 -1.80 10.41 -17.66
C ALA A 99 -0.89 9.20 -17.99
N TRP A 100 0.40 9.45 -18.25
CA TRP A 100 1.35 8.38 -18.59
C TRP A 100 1.49 7.35 -17.47
N HIS A 101 1.43 7.75 -16.20
CA HIS A 101 1.50 6.83 -15.08
C HIS A 101 0.27 5.89 -15.04
N ARG A 102 -0.91 6.41 -15.39
CA ARG A 102 -2.13 5.57 -15.46
C ARG A 102 -2.05 4.56 -16.59
N GLU A 103 -1.60 4.98 -17.76
CA GLU A 103 -1.43 4.07 -18.90
C GLU A 103 -0.39 3.00 -18.62
N LEU A 104 0.70 3.35 -17.95
CA LEU A 104 1.69 2.38 -17.50
C LEU A 104 1.09 1.39 -16.49
N THR A 105 0.35 1.89 -15.49
CA THR A 105 -0.32 1.04 -14.50
C THR A 105 -1.26 0.05 -15.20
N LYS A 106 -2.05 0.52 -16.17
CA LYS A 106 -2.92 -0.32 -16.98
C LYS A 106 -2.12 -1.39 -17.74
N ARG A 107 -1.06 -0.99 -18.42
CA ARG A 107 -0.18 -1.89 -19.18
C ARG A 107 0.44 -2.98 -18.28
N VAL A 108 0.86 -2.62 -17.08
CA VAL A 108 1.43 -3.55 -16.08
C VAL A 108 0.36 -4.51 -15.53
N LEU A 109 -0.83 -4.03 -15.27
CA LEU A 109 -1.90 -4.83 -14.65
C LEU A 109 -2.59 -5.76 -15.63
N THR A 110 -2.83 -5.32 -16.87
CA THR A 110 -3.60 -6.10 -17.87
C THR A 110 -3.09 -7.53 -18.04
N PRO A 111 -1.79 -7.79 -18.26
CA PRO A 111 -1.29 -9.17 -18.41
C PRO A 111 -1.33 -9.99 -17.11
N ARG A 112 -1.45 -9.33 -15.96
CA ARG A 112 -1.45 -9.95 -14.62
C ARG A 112 -2.84 -10.08 -14.03
N ARG A 113 -3.85 -9.55 -14.69
CA ARG A 113 -5.21 -9.38 -14.20
C ARG A 113 -5.79 -10.68 -13.64
N GLN A 114 -5.73 -11.75 -14.38
CA GLN A 114 -6.27 -13.03 -13.96
C GLN A 114 -5.54 -13.60 -12.74
N ARG A 115 -4.21 -13.51 -12.72
CA ARG A 115 -3.38 -13.93 -11.60
C ARG A 115 -3.72 -13.15 -10.31
N LEU A 116 -4.05 -11.88 -10.44
CA LEU A 116 -4.35 -10.98 -9.32
C LEU A 116 -5.82 -11.05 -8.84
N SER A 117 -6.61 -11.99 -9.36
CA SER A 117 -8.03 -12.16 -8.94
C SER A 117 -8.21 -12.42 -7.43
N PRO A 118 -7.30 -13.10 -6.70
CA PRO A 118 -7.43 -13.25 -5.25
C PRO A 118 -7.12 -12.00 -4.44
N THR A 119 -6.47 -10.98 -5.05
CA THR A 119 -6.04 -9.77 -4.36
C THR A 119 -7.22 -8.90 -3.96
N THR A 120 -7.25 -8.42 -2.71
CA THR A 120 -8.16 -7.36 -2.27
C THR A 120 -7.51 -6.00 -2.50
N TRP A 121 -8.18 -5.15 -3.28
CA TRP A 121 -7.69 -3.83 -3.68
C TRP A 121 -8.15 -2.77 -2.69
N PHE A 122 -7.21 -2.09 -2.06
CA PHE A 122 -7.50 -0.96 -1.18
C PHE A 122 -7.45 0.34 -1.98
N ILE A 123 -8.55 1.10 -1.93
CA ILE A 123 -8.71 2.36 -2.66
C ILE A 123 -9.16 3.43 -1.68
N SER A 124 -8.41 4.53 -1.57
CA SER A 124 -8.86 5.63 -0.73
C SER A 124 -10.09 6.32 -1.34
N ASN A 125 -10.95 6.86 -0.50
CA ASN A 125 -12.16 7.58 -0.93
C ASN A 125 -11.86 8.78 -1.85
N ARG A 126 -10.64 9.35 -1.81
CA ARG A 126 -10.21 10.42 -2.73
C ARG A 126 -9.91 9.92 -4.14
N HIS A 127 -9.53 8.66 -4.29
CA HIS A 127 -9.15 8.05 -5.56
C HIS A 127 -10.29 7.28 -6.23
N THR A 128 -11.38 7.00 -5.52
CA THR A 128 -12.51 6.22 -6.04
C THR A 128 -13.06 6.78 -7.34
N ARG A 129 -13.20 8.12 -7.44
CA ARG A 129 -13.72 8.76 -8.65
C ARG A 129 -12.94 8.40 -9.91
N ARG A 130 -11.63 8.19 -9.81
CA ARG A 130 -10.75 7.92 -10.95
C ARG A 130 -10.56 6.44 -11.19
N LEU A 131 -10.51 5.64 -10.12
CA LEU A 131 -10.19 4.21 -10.20
C LEU A 131 -11.42 3.34 -10.42
N ILE A 132 -12.61 3.79 -9.98
CA ILE A 132 -13.87 3.04 -10.13
C ILE A 132 -14.74 3.60 -11.27
N HIS A 133 -14.30 4.63 -11.98
CA HIS A 133 -15.07 5.19 -13.08
C HIS A 133 -15.08 4.26 -14.30
N PRO A 134 -16.25 4.06 -15.00
CA PRO A 134 -16.39 3.12 -16.11
C PRO A 134 -15.37 3.27 -17.24
N ARG A 135 -14.86 4.49 -17.46
CA ARG A 135 -13.83 4.75 -18.48
C ARG A 135 -12.45 4.20 -18.14
N TYR A 136 -12.21 3.82 -16.88
CA TYR A 136 -10.88 3.41 -16.41
C TYR A 136 -10.85 1.99 -15.87
N THR A 137 -11.99 1.41 -15.54
CA THR A 137 -12.08 0.24 -14.68
C THR A 137 -12.27 -1.11 -15.34
N PRO A 138 -12.97 -1.28 -16.49
CA PRO A 138 -13.19 -2.62 -17.02
C PRO A 138 -11.89 -3.38 -17.30
N ASP A 139 -10.82 -2.61 -17.58
CA ASP A 139 -9.54 -3.18 -18.01
C ASP A 139 -8.46 -3.15 -16.91
N LEU A 140 -8.72 -2.50 -15.75
CA LEU A 140 -7.70 -2.31 -14.72
C LEU A 140 -7.69 -3.45 -13.70
N PHE A 141 -8.85 -3.87 -13.24
CA PHE A 141 -9.00 -4.87 -12.18
C PHE A 141 -9.38 -6.24 -12.71
N PRO A 142 -9.09 -7.32 -11.95
CA PRO A 142 -9.67 -8.63 -12.19
C PRO A 142 -11.21 -8.57 -12.19
N ASP A 143 -11.81 -9.60 -12.75
CA ASP A 143 -13.26 -9.76 -12.82
C ASP A 143 -13.68 -11.10 -12.18
N PRO A 144 -14.40 -11.11 -11.04
CA PRO A 144 -14.71 -9.96 -10.18
C PRO A 144 -13.49 -9.47 -9.38
N ALA A 145 -13.45 -8.17 -9.09
CA ALA A 145 -12.44 -7.60 -8.20
C ALA A 145 -12.97 -7.41 -6.79
N ARG A 146 -12.20 -7.79 -5.78
CA ARG A 146 -12.46 -7.43 -4.38
C ARG A 146 -11.91 -6.04 -4.09
N VAL A 147 -12.75 -5.13 -3.65
CA VAL A 147 -12.35 -3.74 -3.42
C VAL A 147 -12.78 -3.33 -2.01
N CYS A 148 -11.82 -2.84 -1.24
CA CYS A 148 -12.07 -2.18 0.03
C CYS A 148 -11.84 -0.68 -0.12
N VAL A 149 -12.91 0.10 0.01
CA VAL A 149 -12.80 1.57 0.01
C VAL A 149 -12.63 2.05 1.44
N PHE A 150 -11.57 2.81 1.70
CA PHE A 150 -11.29 3.34 3.02
C PHE A 150 -11.26 4.86 3.04
N GLN A 151 -11.62 5.44 4.19
CA GLN A 151 -11.49 6.87 4.41
C GLN A 151 -10.01 7.21 4.62
N LEU A 152 -9.52 8.15 3.80
CA LEU A 152 -8.16 8.62 3.93
C LEU A 152 -8.01 9.40 5.25
N PRO A 153 -7.17 8.96 6.19
CA PRO A 153 -6.96 9.67 7.45
C PRO A 153 -6.32 11.04 7.21
N GLU A 154 -6.47 11.92 8.16
CA GLU A 154 -5.78 13.21 8.14
C GLU A 154 -4.26 13.01 8.06
N ARG A 155 -3.58 13.97 7.42
CA ARG A 155 -2.14 13.92 7.29
C ARG A 155 -1.49 14.52 8.53
N LEU A 156 -0.54 13.79 9.10
CA LEU A 156 0.33 14.33 10.12
C LEU A 156 1.29 15.34 9.48
N LEU A 157 1.10 16.60 9.79
CA LEU A 157 1.96 17.70 9.36
C LEU A 157 2.75 18.15 10.58
N LEU A 158 4.07 18.04 10.50
CA LEU A 158 4.97 18.45 11.57
C LEU A 158 6.04 19.38 11.00
N GLU A 159 6.40 20.37 11.76
CA GLU A 159 7.59 21.17 11.50
C GLU A 159 8.82 20.25 11.51
N ARG A 160 9.74 20.49 10.59
CA ARG A 160 10.90 19.62 10.37
C ARG A 160 11.71 19.35 11.63
N ASP A 161 11.88 20.38 12.44
CA ASP A 161 12.76 20.34 13.62
C ASP A 161 12.04 19.87 14.88
N ARG A 162 10.71 19.71 14.81
CA ARG A 162 9.93 19.20 15.94
C ARG A 162 9.97 17.66 15.96
N PRO A 163 10.40 17.03 17.06
CA PRO A 163 10.39 15.57 17.17
C PRO A 163 8.96 15.03 17.16
N PHE A 164 8.80 13.79 16.69
CA PHE A 164 7.54 13.05 16.81
C PHE A 164 7.21 12.79 18.27
N THR A 165 5.95 12.86 18.61
CA THR A 165 5.42 12.52 19.93
C THR A 165 4.38 11.41 19.83
N ALA A 166 4.11 10.74 20.96
CA ALA A 166 3.04 9.74 21.01
C ALA A 166 1.66 10.33 20.69
N GLU A 167 1.44 11.60 21.05
CA GLU A 167 0.19 12.31 20.76
C GLU A 167 0.00 12.56 19.26
N ASP A 168 1.08 12.85 18.53
CA ASP A 168 1.02 13.00 17.08
C ASP A 168 0.51 11.71 16.40
N PHE A 169 1.08 10.56 16.78
CA PHE A 169 0.66 9.26 16.26
C PHE A 169 -0.72 8.84 16.75
N ALA A 170 -1.16 9.29 17.91
CA ALA A 170 -2.52 9.07 18.39
C ALA A 170 -3.56 9.80 17.53
N LYS A 171 -3.21 10.98 17.01
CA LYS A 171 -4.07 11.75 16.10
C LYS A 171 -4.08 11.20 14.69
N SER A 172 -2.92 10.87 14.15
CA SER A 172 -2.81 10.28 12.82
C SER A 172 -1.45 9.60 12.63
N ILE A 173 -1.44 8.43 11.98
CA ILE A 173 -0.21 7.81 11.52
C ILE A 173 0.01 8.01 10.01
N ARG A 174 -0.88 8.73 9.32
CA ARG A 174 -0.66 9.07 7.92
C ARG A 174 0.37 10.18 7.81
N TYR A 175 1.52 9.86 7.22
CA TYR A 175 2.63 10.80 7.05
C TYR A 175 2.88 11.10 5.58
N ARG A 176 3.92 10.57 4.95
CA ARG A 176 4.23 10.73 3.54
C ARG A 176 4.28 9.38 2.84
N GLY A 177 3.83 9.41 1.56
CA GLY A 177 3.88 8.25 0.69
C GLY A 177 2.93 7.13 1.09
N THR A 178 2.89 6.14 0.23
CA THR A 178 2.00 4.98 0.31
C THR A 178 2.30 4.10 1.53
N MET A 179 3.58 4.06 1.97
CA MET A 179 3.99 3.25 3.12
C MET A 179 3.22 3.59 4.40
N SER A 180 3.07 4.87 4.73
CA SER A 180 2.34 5.28 5.93
C SER A 180 0.85 4.88 5.88
N LEU A 181 0.26 4.86 4.69
CA LEU A 181 -1.12 4.40 4.51
C LEU A 181 -1.25 2.89 4.71
N VAL A 182 -0.29 2.11 4.22
CA VAL A 182 -0.30 0.66 4.44
C VAL A 182 -0.10 0.32 5.90
N LEU A 183 0.79 1.01 6.61
CA LEU A 183 0.98 0.83 8.06
C LEU A 183 -0.30 1.20 8.84
N TYR A 184 -0.99 2.27 8.44
CA TYR A 184 -2.30 2.62 8.99
C TYR A 184 -3.32 1.50 8.76
N LEU A 185 -3.45 1.00 7.53
CA LEU A 185 -4.39 -0.07 7.19
C LEU A 185 -4.04 -1.38 7.91
N ALA A 186 -2.76 -1.74 8.00
CA ALA A 186 -2.30 -2.92 8.74
C ALA A 186 -2.72 -2.88 10.21
N MET A 187 -2.58 -1.71 10.84
CA MET A 187 -3.05 -1.48 12.21
C MET A 187 -4.59 -1.60 12.31
N GLN A 188 -5.34 -1.01 11.36
CA GLN A 188 -6.81 -1.10 11.34
C GLN A 188 -7.29 -2.54 11.12
N LEU A 189 -6.57 -3.34 10.34
CA LEU A 189 -6.83 -4.75 10.13
C LEU A 189 -6.42 -5.63 11.33
N GLY A 190 -5.76 -5.05 12.34
CA GLY A 190 -5.41 -5.75 13.58
C GLY A 190 -4.21 -6.68 13.48
N TYR A 191 -3.29 -6.44 12.54
CA TYR A 191 -2.02 -7.16 12.49
C TYR A 191 -1.13 -6.80 13.67
N LYS A 192 -0.37 -7.78 14.16
CA LYS A 192 0.52 -7.66 15.30
C LYS A 192 2.00 -7.64 14.92
N ARG A 193 2.36 -8.32 13.85
CA ARG A 193 3.73 -8.36 13.32
C ARG A 193 3.75 -7.83 11.90
N LEU A 194 4.50 -6.77 11.65
CA LEU A 194 4.61 -6.11 10.35
C LEU A 194 6.04 -6.24 9.85
N VAL A 195 6.24 -6.85 8.69
CA VAL A 195 7.57 -7.11 8.13
C VAL A 195 7.76 -6.30 6.84
N LEU A 196 8.71 -5.37 6.85
CA LEU A 196 9.01 -4.50 5.72
C LEU A 196 9.98 -5.18 4.74
N LEU A 197 9.56 -5.41 3.50
CA LEU A 197 10.37 -5.94 2.40
C LEU A 197 10.53 -4.89 1.30
N GLY A 198 11.74 -4.72 0.78
CA GLY A 198 11.98 -3.74 -0.28
C GLY A 198 11.71 -2.29 0.14
N VAL A 199 12.00 -1.96 1.40
CA VAL A 199 11.91 -0.61 1.96
C VAL A 199 13.34 -0.08 2.15
N ASP A 200 13.97 0.28 1.03
CA ASP A 200 15.39 0.64 0.96
C ASP A 200 15.52 2.17 0.92
N LEU A 201 15.50 2.78 2.10
CA LEU A 201 15.49 4.24 2.23
C LEU A 201 16.85 4.90 1.90
N HIS A 202 17.92 4.11 1.78
CA HIS A 202 19.26 4.57 1.45
C HIS A 202 19.54 4.66 -0.05
N THR A 203 18.61 4.20 -0.89
CA THR A 203 18.75 4.24 -2.34
C THR A 203 17.44 4.67 -3.00
N PRO A 204 17.49 5.52 -4.03
CA PRO A 204 16.32 5.85 -4.85
C PRO A 204 15.94 4.73 -5.84
N ARG A 205 16.77 3.68 -5.93
CA ARG A 205 16.61 2.61 -6.91
C ARG A 205 15.39 1.72 -6.59
N HIS A 206 14.80 1.18 -7.65
CA HIS A 206 13.69 0.25 -7.59
C HIS A 206 14.12 -1.13 -8.12
N PHE A 207 13.48 -2.18 -7.62
CA PHE A 207 13.78 -3.54 -8.06
C PHE A 207 13.45 -3.79 -9.55
N PHE A 208 12.60 -2.96 -10.14
CA PHE A 208 12.10 -3.10 -11.50
C PHE A 208 12.80 -2.20 -12.53
N GLU A 209 13.86 -1.48 -12.16
CA GLU A 209 14.55 -0.54 -13.07
C GLU A 209 15.06 -1.18 -14.35
N ASP A 210 15.51 -2.43 -14.27
CA ASP A 210 16.05 -3.17 -15.41
C ASP A 210 14.96 -3.89 -16.24
N MET A 211 13.69 -3.77 -15.85
CA MET A 211 12.59 -4.42 -16.58
C MET A 211 12.20 -3.61 -17.80
N GLU A 212 12.17 -4.27 -18.99
CA GLU A 212 11.79 -3.64 -20.26
C GLU A 212 10.45 -2.93 -20.20
N GLU A 213 9.46 -3.56 -19.55
CA GLU A 213 8.12 -2.98 -19.39
C GLU A 213 8.09 -1.69 -18.55
N MET A 214 9.16 -1.40 -17.79
CA MET A 214 9.29 -0.23 -16.94
C MET A 214 10.22 0.86 -17.52
N ARG A 215 10.80 0.64 -18.69
CA ARG A 215 11.74 1.58 -19.33
C ARG A 215 11.14 2.98 -19.46
N GLU A 216 9.94 3.10 -20.01
CA GLU A 216 9.27 4.39 -20.16
C GLU A 216 9.00 5.08 -18.79
N TYR A 217 8.68 4.30 -17.75
CA TYR A 217 8.55 4.83 -16.40
C TYR A 217 9.85 5.45 -15.91
N MET A 218 10.95 4.72 -16.06
CA MET A 218 12.27 5.19 -15.62
C MET A 218 12.72 6.44 -16.39
N GLU A 219 12.46 6.50 -17.70
CA GLU A 219 12.75 7.68 -18.52
C GLU A 219 11.93 8.90 -18.09
N ASN A 220 10.64 8.73 -17.81
CA ASN A 220 9.77 9.82 -17.36
C ASN A 220 10.12 10.27 -15.94
N VAL A 221 10.42 9.34 -15.02
CA VAL A 221 10.88 9.66 -13.67
C VAL A 221 12.20 10.42 -13.71
N SER A 222 13.13 10.03 -14.59
CA SER A 222 14.40 10.73 -14.76
C SER A 222 14.20 12.16 -15.30
N ARG A 223 13.27 12.36 -16.23
CA ARG A 223 12.91 13.70 -16.73
C ARG A 223 12.30 14.59 -15.66
N ASP A 224 11.36 14.02 -14.88
CA ASP A 224 10.70 14.73 -13.79
C ASP A 224 11.69 15.07 -12.65
N GLN A 225 12.76 14.27 -12.49
CA GLN A 225 13.84 14.53 -11.52
C GLN A 225 14.75 15.68 -11.96
N LEU A 226 14.96 15.86 -13.27
CA LEU A 226 15.71 16.98 -13.84
C LEU A 226 14.94 18.30 -13.68
N ASP A 227 13.61 18.24 -13.63
CA ASP A 227 12.76 19.37 -13.29
C ASP A 227 12.63 19.42 -11.76
N ASP A 228 13.55 20.04 -11.06
CA ASP A 228 13.73 20.29 -9.61
C ASP A 228 12.50 20.18 -8.66
N ARG A 229 11.34 19.79 -9.16
CA ARG A 229 10.02 19.74 -8.52
C ARG A 229 9.68 18.42 -7.86
N LEU A 230 10.42 17.35 -8.16
CA LEU A 230 10.21 16.05 -7.50
C LEU A 230 11.46 15.66 -6.70
N PRO A 231 11.37 15.67 -5.38
CA PRO A 231 12.50 15.27 -4.55
C PRO A 231 12.67 13.75 -4.59
N PHE A 232 13.73 13.28 -5.21
CA PHE A 232 14.40 12.06 -4.83
C PHE A 232 15.68 12.45 -4.08
N PRO A 233 16.03 11.76 -3.05
CA PRO A 233 15.39 10.63 -2.41
C PRO A 233 14.32 11.04 -1.40
N VAL A 234 13.44 10.12 -1.11
CA VAL A 234 12.41 10.22 -0.05
C VAL A 234 12.98 10.60 1.32
N MET A 235 14.29 10.50 1.50
CA MET A 235 15.02 10.76 2.73
C MET A 235 15.29 12.24 3.01
N ILE A 236 15.43 13.08 1.97
CA ILE A 236 15.75 14.50 2.16
C ILE A 236 14.59 15.31 1.63
N PRO A 237 13.65 15.71 2.48
CA PRO A 237 12.58 16.58 2.04
C PRO A 237 13.18 17.91 1.58
N LYS A 238 12.99 18.28 0.32
CA LYS A 238 13.24 19.64 -0.15
C LYS A 238 12.28 20.63 0.53
N ASP A 239 11.12 20.14 0.96
CA ASP A 239 10.18 20.93 1.72
C ASP A 239 10.51 20.83 3.20
N ARG A 240 10.55 21.97 3.88
CA ARG A 240 10.89 22.09 5.31
C ARG A 240 9.84 21.47 6.22
N MET A 241 8.72 21.00 5.70
CA MET A 241 7.57 20.51 6.47
C MET A 241 7.67 19.02 6.86
N TYR A 242 8.64 18.27 6.35
CA TYR A 242 8.70 16.84 6.60
C TYR A 242 10.06 16.38 7.12
N ARG A 243 10.01 15.56 8.17
CA ARG A 243 11.18 14.82 8.64
C ARG A 243 11.49 13.64 7.71
N PRO A 244 12.70 13.08 7.75
CA PRO A 244 13.05 11.85 7.04
C PRO A 244 12.11 10.68 7.36
N LEU A 245 11.93 9.77 6.41
CA LEU A 245 10.98 8.65 6.57
C LEU A 245 11.46 7.61 7.58
N ASP A 246 12.77 7.43 7.72
CA ASP A 246 13.37 6.56 8.74
C ASP A 246 13.06 7.07 10.15
N GLU A 247 13.19 8.37 10.41
CA GLU A 247 12.81 8.98 11.69
C GLU A 247 11.31 8.80 11.99
N TYR A 248 10.47 8.91 10.96
CA TYR A 248 9.04 8.63 11.11
C TYR A 248 8.80 7.16 11.50
N LEU A 249 9.46 6.20 10.84
CA LEU A 249 9.31 4.78 11.13
C LEU A 249 9.81 4.43 12.54
N TYR A 250 10.93 5.01 12.96
CA TYR A 250 11.42 4.85 14.33
C TYR A 250 10.45 5.40 15.36
N GLY A 251 9.99 6.64 15.15
CA GLY A 251 9.01 7.25 16.04
C GLY A 251 7.70 6.48 16.10
N LEU A 252 7.18 6.01 14.96
CA LEU A 252 5.97 5.21 14.88
C LEU A 252 6.15 3.88 15.67
N ASN A 253 7.27 3.20 15.48
CA ASN A 253 7.56 1.95 16.16
C ASN A 253 7.67 2.14 17.69
N GLU A 254 8.47 3.10 18.14
CA GLU A 254 8.79 3.30 19.55
C GLU A 254 7.65 3.95 20.33
N LEU A 255 6.98 4.94 19.74
CA LEU A 255 6.01 5.78 20.45
C LEU A 255 4.55 5.31 20.30
N HIS A 256 4.26 4.49 19.29
CA HIS A 256 2.89 4.09 19.00
C HIS A 256 2.69 2.59 18.90
N PHE A 257 3.43 1.91 18.03
CA PHE A 257 3.23 0.48 17.79
C PHE A 257 3.56 -0.36 19.03
N SER A 258 4.69 -0.10 19.69
CA SER A 258 5.08 -0.79 20.93
C SER A 258 3.98 -0.70 21.99
N ARG A 259 3.32 0.43 22.14
CA ARG A 259 2.22 0.64 23.09
C ARG A 259 0.93 -0.09 22.71
N LYS A 260 0.79 -0.48 21.46
CA LYS A 260 -0.35 -1.24 20.93
C LYS A 260 -0.06 -2.75 20.80
N GLY A 261 1.11 -3.19 21.22
CA GLY A 261 1.56 -4.57 21.03
C GLY A 261 1.71 -4.92 19.56
N ILE A 262 2.13 -3.95 18.73
CA ILE A 262 2.47 -4.16 17.33
C ILE A 262 4.00 -4.12 17.22
N GLU A 263 4.55 -5.11 16.56
CA GLU A 263 5.97 -5.27 16.33
C GLU A 263 6.29 -4.99 14.85
N LEU A 264 7.26 -4.11 14.62
CA LEU A 264 7.73 -3.77 13.28
C LEU A 264 9.10 -4.41 13.04
N TYR A 265 9.25 -5.05 11.89
CA TYR A 265 10.46 -5.76 11.49
C TYR A 265 10.91 -5.34 10.10
N VAL A 266 12.18 -5.56 9.80
CA VAL A 266 12.75 -5.53 8.44
C VAL A 266 13.07 -6.94 7.97
N GLY A 267 12.84 -7.22 6.70
CA GLY A 267 13.12 -8.54 6.12
C GLY A 267 14.54 -8.70 5.57
N ASN A 268 15.44 -7.74 5.83
CA ASN A 268 16.84 -7.82 5.43
C ASN A 268 17.73 -7.26 6.53
N ARG A 269 18.74 -8.02 6.95
CA ARG A 269 19.72 -7.62 7.99
C ARG A 269 20.53 -6.39 7.60
N ASP A 270 20.77 -6.21 6.29
CA ASP A 270 21.51 -5.06 5.75
C ASP A 270 20.64 -3.80 5.58
N ASN A 271 19.38 -3.85 6.01
CA ASN A 271 18.50 -2.68 5.94
C ASN A 271 19.00 -1.58 6.89
N MET A 272 19.03 -0.33 6.42
CA MET A 272 19.48 0.79 7.24
C MET A 272 18.64 1.02 8.50
N LEU A 273 17.42 0.53 8.54
CA LEU A 273 16.56 0.60 9.72
C LEU A 273 16.98 -0.38 10.83
N CYS A 274 17.77 -1.43 10.49
CA CYS A 274 18.32 -2.38 11.44
C CYS A 274 19.58 -1.77 12.13
N PRO A 275 19.80 -1.99 13.43
CA PRO A 275 19.04 -2.86 14.34
C PRO A 275 17.89 -2.16 15.08
N ARG A 276 17.67 -0.85 14.87
CA ARG A 276 16.64 -0.11 15.61
C ARG A 276 15.21 -0.61 15.32
N ILE A 277 14.96 -1.06 14.08
CA ILE A 277 13.85 -1.95 13.73
C ILE A 277 14.46 -3.33 13.50
N PRO A 278 14.12 -4.34 14.30
CA PRO A 278 14.81 -5.63 14.28
C PRO A 278 14.57 -6.39 12.96
N TYR A 279 15.50 -7.27 12.64
CA TYR A 279 15.35 -8.23 11.56
C TYR A 279 14.33 -9.31 11.93
N PHE A 280 13.48 -9.69 10.97
CA PHE A 280 12.52 -10.78 11.13
C PHE A 280 13.23 -12.13 10.96
N ALA A 281 13.54 -12.80 12.06
CA ALA A 281 14.33 -14.03 12.06
C ALA A 281 13.48 -15.28 11.81
N ASP A 282 12.17 -15.25 12.12
CA ASP A 282 11.27 -16.42 12.06
C ASP A 282 11.26 -17.12 10.69
N TRP A 283 11.55 -16.40 9.61
CA TRP A 283 11.57 -16.97 8.27
C TRP A 283 12.92 -17.55 7.82
N ASP A 284 13.91 -17.59 8.71
CA ASP A 284 15.20 -18.26 8.50
C ASP A 284 15.19 -19.70 9.00
N GLU A 285 14.17 -20.09 9.77
CA GLU A 285 13.94 -21.43 10.27
C GLU A 285 13.23 -22.31 9.23
#